data_01768d162155e8f7d0927954e448262c
#
_entry.id   01768d162155e8f7d0927954e448262c
#
_cell.length_a   1.000
_cell.length_b   1.000
_cell.length_c   1.000
_cell.angle_alpha   90.00
_cell.angle_beta   90.00
_cell.angle_gamma   90.00
#
_symmetry.space_group_name_H-M   'P 1'
#
loop_
_entity.id
_entity.type
_entity.pdbx_description
1 polymer ?
#
loop_
_entity_poly.entity_id
_entity_poly.type
_entity_poly.pdbx_seq_one_letter_code
_entity_poly.pdbx_strand_id
1 'polypeptide(L)'
;VEFKYEVGVRPAAELGEYKGLEVEKAGSDVPDEVIDREIDRMLEAHASLDVVDRPAEEGDQVLVDFVGSLDGVEFEGGSATDHTIEIGSGQLIDDFEEQMIGAKPGDEVAVNVNFPEDYGAAELAGQNADFKVSVKEIRVKQTPEADDDFAADASEFDTIAELRADIAEKLGESAE
;
A
#
# COMPACT_ATOMS: atom_id res chain seq x y z
N VAL A 1 -21.23 -1.81 -68.15
CA VAL A 1 -20.31 -1.36 -67.06
C VAL A 1 -20.25 -2.50 -66.08
N GLU A 2 -19.17 -3.23 -66.07
CA GLU A 2 -18.94 -4.30 -65.08
C GLU A 2 -18.30 -3.69 -63.83
N PHE A 3 -18.90 -3.93 -62.65
CA PHE A 3 -18.31 -3.56 -61.37
C PHE A 3 -17.77 -4.79 -60.67
N LYS A 4 -16.53 -4.74 -60.30
CA LYS A 4 -15.85 -5.79 -59.53
C LYS A 4 -15.72 -5.31 -58.09
N TYR A 5 -16.34 -6.03 -57.14
CA TYR A 5 -16.20 -5.74 -55.71
C TYR A 5 -15.32 -6.78 -55.08
N GLU A 6 -14.35 -6.31 -54.28
CA GLU A 6 -13.51 -7.15 -53.43
C GLU A 6 -13.97 -6.93 -51.98
N VAL A 7 -14.61 -7.94 -51.41
CA VAL A 7 -15.07 -7.90 -50.03
C VAL A 7 -14.19 -8.77 -49.18
N GLY A 8 -13.47 -8.14 -48.24
CA GLY A 8 -12.72 -8.86 -47.24
C GLY A 8 -13.66 -9.56 -46.25
N VAL A 9 -13.74 -10.88 -46.33
CA VAL A 9 -14.48 -11.69 -45.36
C VAL A 9 -13.57 -12.02 -44.19
N ARG A 10 -14.00 -11.74 -42.95
CA ARG A 10 -13.27 -12.22 -41.78
C ARG A 10 -13.26 -13.77 -41.83
N PRO A 11 -12.12 -14.42 -41.73
CA PRO A 11 -12.10 -15.88 -41.63
C PRO A 11 -12.90 -16.33 -40.40
N ALA A 12 -13.80 -17.26 -40.59
CA ALA A 12 -14.47 -17.92 -39.49
C ALA A 12 -13.43 -18.73 -38.71
N ALA A 13 -13.37 -18.56 -37.42
CA ALA A 13 -12.53 -19.39 -36.58
C ALA A 13 -13.08 -20.82 -36.59
N GLU A 14 -12.35 -21.76 -37.09
CA GLU A 14 -12.65 -23.19 -36.98
C GLU A 14 -12.20 -23.62 -35.58
N LEU A 15 -13.18 -23.92 -34.72
CA LEU A 15 -12.91 -24.53 -33.41
C LEU A 15 -12.42 -25.96 -33.66
N GLY A 16 -11.19 -26.25 -33.25
CA GLY A 16 -10.70 -27.62 -33.17
C GLY A 16 -11.52 -28.47 -32.19
N GLU A 17 -11.16 -29.74 -32.03
CA GLU A 17 -11.80 -30.63 -31.06
C GLU A 17 -11.60 -30.09 -29.62
N TYR A 18 -12.59 -29.38 -29.08
CA TYR A 18 -12.59 -28.85 -27.73
C TYR A 18 -13.40 -29.69 -26.73
N LYS A 19 -14.03 -30.77 -27.21
CA LYS A 19 -14.78 -31.72 -26.38
C LYS A 19 -13.88 -32.90 -26.01
N GLY A 20 -13.64 -33.06 -24.70
CA GLY A 20 -12.81 -34.15 -24.19
C GLY A 20 -11.39 -33.74 -23.87
N LEU A 21 -11.12 -32.45 -23.76
CA LEU A 21 -9.89 -31.97 -23.13
C LEU A 21 -9.97 -32.30 -21.63
N GLU A 22 -9.21 -33.30 -21.22
CA GLU A 22 -8.94 -33.54 -19.80
C GLU A 22 -7.94 -32.46 -19.36
N VAL A 23 -8.45 -31.47 -18.65
CA VAL A 23 -7.62 -30.52 -17.92
C VAL A 23 -7.45 -31.10 -16.53
N GLU A 24 -6.22 -31.43 -16.17
CA GLU A 24 -5.90 -31.72 -14.78
C GLU A 24 -6.32 -30.51 -13.96
N LYS A 25 -7.30 -30.67 -13.06
CA LYS A 25 -7.67 -29.66 -12.09
C LYS A 25 -6.41 -29.39 -11.25
N ALA A 26 -5.81 -28.22 -11.41
CA ALA A 26 -4.77 -27.79 -10.51
C ALA A 26 -5.32 -27.93 -9.10
N GLY A 27 -4.67 -28.75 -8.27
CA GLY A 27 -5.15 -29.02 -6.93
C GLY A 27 -5.39 -27.69 -6.21
N SER A 28 -6.52 -27.58 -5.55
CA SER A 28 -6.89 -26.40 -4.75
C SER A 28 -6.07 -26.28 -3.44
N ASP A 29 -4.87 -26.84 -3.43
CA ASP A 29 -3.95 -26.69 -2.32
C ASP A 29 -3.39 -25.26 -2.35
N VAL A 30 -4.02 -24.38 -1.60
CA VAL A 30 -3.52 -23.04 -1.37
C VAL A 30 -2.28 -23.15 -0.49
N PRO A 31 -1.12 -22.65 -0.92
CA PRO A 31 0.08 -22.68 -0.09
C PRO A 31 -0.15 -21.91 1.23
N ASP A 32 0.33 -22.47 2.34
CA ASP A 32 0.22 -21.82 3.65
C ASP A 32 0.72 -20.37 3.66
N GLU A 33 1.73 -20.06 2.85
CA GLU A 33 2.26 -18.71 2.69
C GLU A 33 1.24 -17.70 2.15
N VAL A 34 0.28 -18.13 1.36
CA VAL A 34 -0.78 -17.27 0.83
C VAL A 34 -1.85 -17.03 1.89
N ILE A 35 -2.15 -18.06 2.68
CA ILE A 35 -3.06 -17.97 3.83
C ILE A 35 -2.46 -17.03 4.89
N ASP A 36 -1.18 -17.19 5.20
CA ASP A 36 -0.48 -16.34 6.16
C ASP A 36 -0.50 -14.86 5.74
N ARG A 37 -0.27 -14.57 4.46
CA ARG A 37 -0.37 -13.18 3.94
C ARG A 37 -1.77 -12.58 4.09
N GLU A 38 -2.81 -13.36 3.92
CA GLU A 38 -4.17 -12.86 4.10
C GLU A 38 -4.47 -12.60 5.58
N ILE A 39 -3.97 -13.45 6.46
CA ILE A 39 -4.05 -13.22 7.91
C ILE A 39 -3.25 -11.97 8.30
N ASP A 40 -2.03 -11.81 7.82
CA ASP A 40 -1.21 -10.62 8.05
C ASP A 40 -1.94 -9.35 7.61
N ARG A 41 -2.60 -9.40 6.45
CA ARG A 41 -3.42 -8.30 5.94
C ARG A 41 -4.62 -8.00 6.84
N MET A 42 -5.26 -9.03 7.40
CA MET A 42 -6.35 -8.84 8.36
C MET A 42 -5.84 -8.26 9.68
N LEU A 43 -4.69 -8.71 10.17
CA LEU A 43 -4.02 -8.16 11.35
C LEU A 43 -3.68 -6.68 11.15
N GLU A 44 -3.16 -6.32 9.98
CA GLU A 44 -2.87 -4.94 9.63
C GLU A 44 -4.11 -4.06 9.58
N ALA A 45 -5.22 -4.58 9.07
CA ALA A 45 -6.49 -3.87 9.02
C ALA A 45 -7.11 -3.63 10.42
N HIS A 46 -6.79 -4.50 11.38
CA HIS A 46 -7.27 -4.42 12.78
C HIS A 46 -6.20 -3.83 13.72
N ALA A 47 -5.08 -3.35 13.16
CA ALA A 47 -4.05 -2.71 13.97
C ALA A 47 -4.60 -1.46 14.67
N SER A 48 -4.37 -1.34 15.97
CA SER A 48 -4.63 -0.13 16.73
C SER A 48 -3.46 0.85 16.57
N LEU A 49 -3.77 2.14 16.71
CA LEU A 49 -2.78 3.21 16.66
C LEU A 49 -2.68 3.82 18.06
N ASP A 50 -1.60 3.49 18.75
CA ASP A 50 -1.34 4.04 20.08
C ASP A 50 -0.43 5.27 19.97
N VAL A 51 -0.90 6.38 20.56
CA VAL A 51 -0.09 7.60 20.65
C VAL A 51 1.03 7.40 21.66
N VAL A 52 2.24 7.66 21.23
CA VAL A 52 3.44 7.49 22.05
C VAL A 52 4.24 8.80 22.15
N ASP A 53 4.90 8.96 23.29
CA ASP A 53 5.80 10.09 23.56
C ASP A 53 7.26 9.59 23.56
N ARG A 54 7.70 9.07 22.41
CA ARG A 54 9.06 8.64 22.13
C ARG A 54 9.53 9.16 20.78
N PRO A 55 10.83 9.13 20.49
CA PRO A 55 11.30 9.44 19.14
C PRO A 55 10.67 8.52 18.10
N ALA A 56 10.39 9.08 16.92
CA ALA A 56 9.84 8.35 15.78
C ALA A 56 10.82 7.31 15.25
N GLU A 57 10.33 6.14 14.95
CA GLU A 57 11.07 5.00 14.39
C GLU A 57 10.46 4.58 13.07
N GLU A 58 11.17 3.74 12.33
CA GLU A 58 10.68 3.13 11.10
C GLU A 58 9.41 2.28 11.37
N GLY A 59 8.36 2.46 10.57
CA GLY A 59 7.05 1.83 10.74
C GLY A 59 6.06 2.63 11.58
N ASP A 60 6.48 3.74 12.20
CA ASP A 60 5.57 4.61 12.95
C ASP A 60 4.77 5.53 12.01
N GLN A 61 3.55 5.84 12.44
CA GLN A 61 2.75 6.88 11.81
C GLN A 61 2.93 8.20 12.54
N VAL A 62 3.36 9.22 11.81
CA VAL A 62 3.62 10.55 12.36
C VAL A 62 2.59 11.53 11.82
N LEU A 63 1.86 12.19 12.70
CA LEU A 63 0.94 13.27 12.35
C LEU A 63 1.73 14.58 12.34
N VAL A 64 1.75 15.23 11.18
CA VAL A 64 2.59 16.43 10.96
C VAL A 64 1.83 17.55 10.27
N ASP A 65 2.31 18.76 10.48
CA ASP A 65 2.10 19.89 9.56
C ASP A 65 3.40 20.15 8.84
N PHE A 66 3.34 20.40 7.54
CA PHE A 66 4.54 20.76 6.81
C PHE A 66 4.30 21.92 5.84
N VAL A 67 5.35 22.68 5.60
CA VAL A 67 5.39 23.77 4.63
C VAL A 67 6.68 23.66 3.82
N GLY A 68 6.54 23.44 2.53
CA GLY A 68 7.64 23.38 1.58
C GLY A 68 7.93 24.72 0.95
N SER A 69 9.19 25.01 0.75
CA SER A 69 9.68 26.22 0.08
C SER A 69 10.81 25.89 -0.89
N LEU A 70 10.82 26.61 -2.03
CA LEU A 70 11.92 26.65 -2.99
C LEU A 70 12.63 28.00 -2.86
N ASP A 71 13.92 27.98 -2.57
CA ASP A 71 14.72 29.20 -2.36
C ASP A 71 14.07 30.19 -1.35
N GLY A 72 13.35 29.65 -0.35
CA GLY A 72 12.65 30.43 0.67
C GLY A 72 11.27 30.98 0.24
N VAL A 73 10.75 30.55 -0.89
CA VAL A 73 9.40 30.91 -1.38
C VAL A 73 8.51 29.69 -1.31
N GLU A 74 7.40 29.77 -0.56
CA GLU A 74 6.40 28.71 -0.49
C GLU A 74 5.78 28.46 -1.87
N PHE A 75 5.58 27.19 -2.22
CA PHE A 75 4.96 26.79 -3.49
C PHE A 75 3.60 26.12 -3.28
N GLU A 76 2.73 26.23 -4.28
CA GLU A 76 1.40 25.66 -4.23
C GLU A 76 1.46 24.13 -4.19
N GLY A 77 0.77 23.53 -3.23
CA GLY A 77 0.79 22.07 -2.99
C GLY A 77 1.94 21.59 -2.10
N GLY A 78 2.86 22.47 -1.69
CA GLY A 78 3.97 22.15 -0.78
C GLY A 78 3.61 22.17 0.71
N SER A 79 2.36 22.49 1.08
CA SER A 79 1.96 22.58 2.48
C SER A 79 0.74 21.70 2.79
N ALA A 80 0.75 21.08 3.95
CA ALA A 80 -0.39 20.35 4.49
C ALA A 80 -0.44 20.47 6.01
N THR A 81 -1.64 20.34 6.55
CA THR A 81 -1.90 20.29 7.99
C THR A 81 -2.58 18.98 8.33
N ASP A 82 -2.28 18.45 9.52
CA ASP A 82 -2.81 17.17 9.99
C ASP A 82 -2.59 16.00 9.01
N HIS A 83 -1.42 16.00 8.38
CA HIS A 83 -1.06 14.95 7.44
C HIS A 83 -0.39 13.79 8.18
N THR A 84 -0.85 12.57 7.90
CA THR A 84 -0.26 11.36 8.49
C THR A 84 0.75 10.77 7.52
N ILE A 85 1.97 10.57 8.00
CA ILE A 85 3.08 9.98 7.26
C ILE A 85 3.49 8.70 7.98
N GLU A 86 3.62 7.60 7.23
CA GLU A 86 4.20 6.35 7.73
C GLU A 86 5.67 6.31 7.35
N ILE A 87 6.54 6.29 8.36
CA ILE A 87 8.00 6.30 8.16
C ILE A 87 8.46 4.96 7.59
N GLY A 88 9.17 4.98 6.48
CA GLY A 88 9.65 3.78 5.78
C GLY A 88 8.66 3.21 4.77
N SER A 89 7.52 3.86 4.54
CA SER A 89 6.53 3.43 3.53
C SER A 89 6.99 3.62 2.09
N GLY A 90 7.93 4.52 1.85
CA GLY A 90 8.39 4.91 0.52
C GLY A 90 7.33 5.62 -0.33
N GLN A 91 6.29 6.17 0.30
CA GLN A 91 5.24 6.92 -0.39
C GLN A 91 5.62 8.37 -0.66
N LEU A 92 6.53 8.89 0.14
CA LEU A 92 7.08 10.23 -0.04
C LEU A 92 8.40 10.18 -0.83
N ILE A 93 8.85 11.35 -1.24
CA ILE A 93 10.12 11.51 -1.96
C ILE A 93 11.25 10.98 -1.07
N ASP A 94 12.19 10.30 -1.70
CA ASP A 94 13.38 9.75 -1.04
C ASP A 94 13.99 10.77 -0.05
N ASP A 95 14.48 10.27 1.07
CA ASP A 95 15.08 11.03 2.18
C ASP A 95 14.10 11.84 3.07
N PHE A 96 12.83 12.07 2.68
CA PHE A 96 11.88 12.82 3.52
C PHE A 96 11.55 12.06 4.81
N GLU A 97 11.18 10.79 4.66
CA GLU A 97 10.79 9.94 5.78
C GLU A 97 11.98 9.62 6.70
N GLU A 98 13.17 9.40 6.12
CA GLU A 98 14.38 9.09 6.88
C GLU A 98 14.82 10.25 7.79
N GLN A 99 14.66 11.48 7.33
CA GLN A 99 15.02 12.67 8.11
C GLN A 99 14.08 12.94 9.29
N MET A 100 12.92 12.28 9.31
CA MET A 100 11.98 12.35 10.44
C MET A 100 12.26 11.33 11.53
N ILE A 101 13.10 10.33 11.27
CA ILE A 101 13.50 9.35 12.28
C ILE A 101 14.20 10.06 13.45
N GLY A 102 13.74 9.78 14.66
CA GLY A 102 14.28 10.38 15.88
C GLY A 102 13.61 11.70 16.30
N ALA A 103 12.70 12.25 15.48
CA ALA A 103 11.89 13.42 15.86
C ALA A 103 10.90 13.05 16.97
N LYS A 104 10.53 14.03 17.78
CA LYS A 104 9.58 13.86 18.90
C LYS A 104 8.34 14.68 18.68
N PRO A 105 7.23 14.34 19.36
CA PRO A 105 6.06 15.20 19.38
C PRO A 105 6.40 16.61 19.86
N GLY A 106 6.02 17.61 19.07
CA GLY A 106 6.33 19.03 19.32
C GLY A 106 7.62 19.56 18.69
N ASP A 107 8.42 18.70 18.06
CA ASP A 107 9.63 19.12 17.37
C ASP A 107 9.31 19.75 15.99
N GLU A 108 10.12 20.72 15.60
CA GLU A 108 10.17 21.25 14.24
C GLU A 108 11.43 20.71 13.56
N VAL A 109 11.24 19.94 12.49
CA VAL A 109 12.30 19.32 11.71
C VAL A 109 12.41 20.03 10.37
N ALA A 110 13.61 20.44 9.99
CA ALA A 110 13.88 20.93 8.65
C ALA A 110 14.32 19.74 7.78
N VAL A 111 13.48 19.39 6.82
CA VAL A 111 13.72 18.30 5.88
C VAL A 111 14.07 18.88 4.53
N ASN A 112 15.22 18.47 3.99
CA ASN A 112 15.67 18.90 2.67
C ASN A 112 15.52 17.75 1.69
N VAL A 113 14.77 17.95 0.61
CA VAL A 113 14.50 16.91 -0.40
C VAL A 113 14.89 17.38 -1.79
N ASN A 114 15.37 16.44 -2.57
CA ASN A 114 15.69 16.66 -3.97
C ASN A 114 14.62 15.99 -4.85
N PHE A 115 13.85 16.78 -5.58
CA PHE A 115 12.86 16.26 -6.49
C PHE A 115 13.53 15.56 -7.68
N PRO A 116 13.08 14.35 -8.08
CA PRO A 116 13.60 13.69 -9.26
C PRO A 116 13.32 14.50 -10.54
N GLU A 117 14.13 14.32 -11.58
CA GLU A 117 13.99 15.04 -12.86
C GLU A 117 12.69 14.72 -13.61
N ASP A 118 12.09 13.55 -13.33
CA ASP A 118 10.83 13.08 -13.90
C ASP A 118 9.61 13.34 -13.01
N TYR A 119 9.74 14.22 -12.01
CA TYR A 119 8.64 14.58 -11.14
C TYR A 119 7.49 15.23 -11.89
N GLY A 120 6.25 14.83 -11.57
CA GLY A 120 5.04 15.24 -12.31
C GLY A 120 4.80 16.74 -12.40
N ALA A 121 5.33 17.54 -11.47
CA ALA A 121 5.31 19.01 -11.51
C ALA A 121 6.63 19.53 -12.10
N ALA A 122 6.57 20.02 -13.32
CA ALA A 122 7.74 20.50 -14.06
C ALA A 122 8.50 21.66 -13.36
N GLU A 123 7.83 22.40 -12.48
CA GLU A 123 8.41 23.50 -11.71
C GLU A 123 9.26 22.99 -10.53
N LEU A 124 9.02 21.75 -10.08
CA LEU A 124 9.71 21.11 -8.97
C LEU A 124 10.77 20.11 -9.45
N ALA A 125 10.65 19.60 -10.67
CA ALA A 125 11.52 18.57 -11.23
C ALA A 125 13.00 19.00 -11.17
N GLY A 126 13.84 18.18 -10.52
CA GLY A 126 15.26 18.43 -10.33
C GLY A 126 15.59 19.58 -9.37
N GLN A 127 14.59 20.12 -8.66
CA GLN A 127 14.80 21.21 -7.71
C GLN A 127 15.00 20.64 -6.28
N ASN A 128 15.72 21.41 -5.47
CA ASN A 128 15.90 21.12 -4.07
C ASN A 128 14.92 21.99 -3.26
N ALA A 129 14.08 21.35 -2.45
CA ALA A 129 13.10 22.04 -1.62
C ALA A 129 13.39 21.81 -0.13
N ASP A 130 13.16 22.88 0.62
CA ASP A 130 13.23 22.87 2.08
C ASP A 130 11.82 22.75 2.64
N PHE A 131 11.59 21.71 3.43
CA PHE A 131 10.34 21.50 4.15
C PHE A 131 10.54 21.78 5.64
N LYS A 132 9.69 22.60 6.18
CA LYS A 132 9.56 22.78 7.63
C LYS A 132 8.42 21.88 8.11
N VAL A 133 8.77 20.86 8.87
CA VAL A 133 7.85 19.85 9.35
C VAL A 133 7.67 20.02 10.85
N SER A 134 6.44 20.18 11.30
CA SER A 134 6.08 20.23 12.72
C SER A 134 5.41 18.91 13.11
N VAL A 135 6.07 18.16 13.97
CA VAL A 135 5.57 16.86 14.45
C VAL A 135 4.54 17.10 15.55
N LYS A 136 3.30 16.64 15.35
CA LYS A 136 2.23 16.76 16.34
C LYS A 136 2.12 15.56 17.25
N GLU A 137 2.01 14.39 16.64
CA GLU A 137 1.83 13.12 17.32
C GLU A 137 2.60 12.02 16.61
N ILE A 138 3.06 11.05 17.39
CA ILE A 138 3.64 9.81 16.88
C ILE A 138 2.73 8.68 17.32
N ARG A 139 2.34 7.83 16.38
CA ARG A 139 1.45 6.70 16.59
C ARG A 139 2.16 5.42 16.18
N VAL A 140 2.16 4.46 17.09
CA VAL A 140 2.68 3.12 16.82
C VAL A 140 1.56 2.24 16.36
N LYS A 141 1.75 1.58 15.24
CA LYS A 141 0.84 0.56 14.75
C LYS A 141 1.05 -0.71 15.58
N GLN A 142 0.10 -1.02 16.45
CA GLN A 142 0.07 -2.28 17.18
C GLN A 142 -0.79 -3.29 16.43
N THR A 143 -0.16 -4.21 15.74
CA THR A 143 -0.83 -5.36 15.15
C THR A 143 -1.14 -6.38 16.26
N PRO A 144 -2.39 -6.85 16.38
CA PRO A 144 -2.72 -7.92 17.31
C PRO A 144 -1.96 -9.21 16.94
N GLU A 145 -1.83 -10.13 17.88
CA GLU A 145 -1.29 -11.44 17.59
C GLU A 145 -2.34 -12.29 16.83
N ALA A 146 -1.85 -13.20 15.96
CA ALA A 146 -2.71 -14.11 15.21
C ALA A 146 -3.14 -15.28 16.13
N ASP A 147 -4.02 -15.02 17.04
CA ASP A 147 -4.54 -15.96 18.04
C ASP A 147 -6.07 -16.16 17.92
N ASP A 148 -6.62 -16.96 18.82
CA ASP A 148 -8.05 -17.25 18.83
C ASP A 148 -8.88 -16.02 19.21
N ASP A 149 -8.36 -15.12 20.04
CA ASP A 149 -9.03 -13.88 20.41
C ASP A 149 -9.16 -12.97 19.17
N PHE A 150 -8.11 -12.89 18.35
CA PHE A 150 -8.17 -12.17 17.08
C PHE A 150 -9.18 -12.81 16.11
N ALA A 151 -9.20 -14.14 15.99
CA ALA A 151 -10.15 -14.81 15.11
C ALA A 151 -11.61 -14.50 15.49
N ALA A 152 -11.92 -14.48 16.80
CA ALA A 152 -13.25 -14.15 17.31
C ALA A 152 -13.62 -12.66 17.08
N ASP A 153 -12.66 -11.75 17.17
CA ASP A 153 -12.90 -10.32 17.00
C ASP A 153 -12.99 -9.90 15.51
N ALA A 154 -12.20 -10.53 14.66
CA ALA A 154 -12.06 -10.16 13.23
C ALA A 154 -12.95 -10.99 12.29
N SER A 155 -13.57 -12.07 12.79
CA SER A 155 -14.34 -13.02 11.97
C SER A 155 -15.50 -13.64 12.72
N GLU A 156 -16.20 -14.58 12.08
CA GLU A 156 -17.28 -15.40 12.67
C GLU A 156 -16.75 -16.68 13.35
N PHE A 157 -15.44 -16.87 13.41
CA PHE A 157 -14.78 -18.08 13.89
C PHE A 157 -14.24 -17.89 15.31
N ASP A 158 -14.32 -18.93 16.11
CA ASP A 158 -13.84 -18.91 17.50
C ASP A 158 -12.34 -19.23 17.62
N THR A 159 -11.72 -19.73 16.55
CA THR A 159 -10.30 -20.11 16.54
C THR A 159 -9.58 -19.68 15.28
N ILE A 160 -8.28 -19.37 15.43
CA ILE A 160 -7.42 -19.05 14.29
C ILE A 160 -7.33 -20.21 13.28
N ALA A 161 -7.44 -21.45 13.73
CA ALA A 161 -7.43 -22.63 12.87
C ALA A 161 -8.65 -22.68 11.94
N GLU A 162 -9.83 -22.32 12.44
CA GLU A 162 -11.06 -22.25 11.65
C GLU A 162 -11.00 -21.09 10.64
N LEU A 163 -10.49 -19.93 11.04
CA LEU A 163 -10.26 -18.79 10.16
C LEU A 163 -9.29 -19.16 9.01
N ARG A 164 -8.18 -19.86 9.33
CA ARG A 164 -7.23 -20.33 8.31
C ARG A 164 -7.88 -21.29 7.32
N ALA A 165 -8.73 -22.20 7.79
CA ALA A 165 -9.43 -23.14 6.93
C ALA A 165 -10.42 -22.46 5.99
N ASP A 166 -11.16 -21.46 6.46
CA ASP A 166 -12.10 -20.66 5.65
C ASP A 166 -11.35 -19.84 4.59
N ILE A 167 -10.23 -19.20 4.96
CA ILE A 167 -9.40 -18.47 4.02
C ILE A 167 -8.85 -19.41 2.93
N ALA A 168 -8.39 -20.61 3.31
CA ALA A 168 -7.91 -21.61 2.36
C ALA A 168 -9.01 -22.03 1.38
N GLU A 169 -10.24 -22.25 1.88
CA GLU A 169 -11.41 -22.62 1.05
C GLU A 169 -11.76 -21.49 0.06
N LYS A 170 -11.89 -20.26 0.54
CA LYS A 170 -12.21 -19.07 -0.30
C LYS A 170 -11.15 -18.79 -1.36
N LEU A 171 -9.89 -18.92 -1.01
CA LEU A 171 -8.79 -18.76 -1.97
C LEU A 171 -8.75 -19.90 -2.99
N GLY A 172 -9.08 -21.12 -2.58
CA GLY A 172 -9.21 -22.27 -3.47
C GLY A 172 -10.35 -22.09 -4.49
N GLU A 173 -11.50 -21.57 -4.04
CA GLU A 173 -12.64 -21.28 -4.93
C GLU A 173 -12.35 -20.13 -5.91
N SER A 174 -11.57 -19.14 -5.50
CA SER A 174 -11.20 -18.00 -6.37
C SER A 174 -10.18 -18.37 -7.45
N ALA A 175 -9.52 -19.52 -7.32
CA ALA A 175 -8.54 -20.04 -8.27
C ALA A 175 -9.16 -20.92 -9.37
N GLU A 176 -10.48 -21.20 -9.33
CA GLU A 176 -11.25 -21.91 -10.36
C GLU A 176 -11.83 -20.91 -11.40
#